data_5a9984e594bef1289f755e514f03c3a7
#
_entry.id   5a9984e594bef1289f755e514f03c3a7
#
_cell.length_a   1.000
_cell.length_b   1.000
_cell.length_c   1.000
_cell.angle_alpha   90.00
_cell.angle_beta   90.00
_cell.angle_gamma   90.00
#
_symmetry.space_group_name_H-M   'P 1'
#
loop_
_entity.id
_entity.type
_entity.pdbx_description
1 polymer ?
#
loop_
_entity_poly.entity_id
_entity_poly.type
_entity_poly.pdbx_seq_one_letter_code
_entity_poly.pdbx_strand_id
1 'polypeptide(L)'
;MKDCKSNNFKEITKFKGKEFKGTICNHPFLEIGYKHEIPMLEARFVTTEQGTGIVHCAPSHGPDDFNLCLNHGIKAIETVDGDGKYTKNVSLFEGIHIFKANPIIIEKLREQKKLLSNGQLVHSY
;
A
#
# COMPACT_ATOMS: atom_id res chain seq x y z
N MET A 1 -9.17 9.88 11.04
CA MET A 1 -8.27 10.95 11.54
C MET A 1 -7.52 10.58 12.81
N LYS A 2 -8.13 9.80 13.72
CA LYS A 2 -7.40 9.24 14.89
C LYS A 2 -6.17 8.43 14.48
N ASP A 3 -6.28 7.67 13.41
CA ASP A 3 -5.18 6.83 12.88
C ASP A 3 -3.99 7.65 12.36
N CYS A 4 -4.22 8.91 11.97
CA CYS A 4 -3.18 9.83 11.55
C CYS A 4 -2.56 10.64 12.71
N LYS A 5 -2.95 10.36 13.96
CA LYS A 5 -2.48 11.07 15.18
C LYS A 5 -2.64 12.60 15.10
N SER A 6 -3.61 13.09 14.34
CA SER A 6 -3.90 14.51 14.22
C SER A 6 -5.10 14.87 15.10
N ASN A 7 -4.91 15.83 15.99
CA ASN A 7 -5.97 16.36 16.87
C ASN A 7 -6.64 17.61 16.30
N ASN A 8 -6.02 18.26 15.31
CA ASN A 8 -6.53 19.45 14.65
C ASN A 8 -6.89 19.12 13.21
N PHE A 9 -8.17 18.85 12.97
CA PHE A 9 -8.71 18.67 11.63
C PHE A 9 -10.11 19.27 11.51
N LYS A 10 -10.47 19.64 10.29
CA LYS A 10 -11.81 20.05 9.91
C LYS A 10 -12.33 19.08 8.87
N GLU A 11 -13.50 18.50 9.13
CA GLU A 11 -14.18 17.70 8.11
C GLU A 11 -14.67 18.65 7.00
N ILE A 12 -14.24 18.41 5.78
CA ILE A 12 -14.60 19.22 4.61
C ILE A 12 -15.80 18.59 3.89
N THR A 13 -15.77 17.26 3.74
CA THR A 13 -16.82 16.51 3.04
C THR A 13 -16.76 15.02 3.38
N LYS A 14 -17.78 14.28 2.95
CA LYS A 14 -17.87 12.81 3.07
C LYS A 14 -18.11 12.20 1.71
N PHE A 15 -17.46 11.06 1.47
CA PHE A 15 -17.62 10.27 0.26
C PHE A 15 -18.03 8.85 0.60
N LYS A 16 -18.74 8.20 -0.30
CA LYS A 16 -18.94 6.74 -0.27
C LYS A 16 -17.80 6.09 -1.04
N GLY A 17 -17.32 4.94 -0.59
CA GLY A 17 -16.21 4.22 -1.25
C GLY A 17 -16.42 4.01 -2.76
N LYS A 18 -17.65 3.73 -3.19
CA LYS A 18 -18.01 3.58 -4.60
C LYS A 18 -17.74 4.82 -5.48
N GLU A 19 -17.68 6.01 -4.90
CA GLU A 19 -17.43 7.26 -5.62
C GLU A 19 -15.96 7.39 -6.06
N PHE A 20 -15.07 6.57 -5.48
CA PHE A 20 -13.67 6.46 -5.89
C PHE A 20 -13.43 5.51 -7.06
N LYS A 21 -14.47 4.84 -7.55
CA LYS A 21 -14.36 3.94 -8.70
C LYS A 21 -13.80 4.69 -9.92
N GLY A 22 -12.75 4.12 -10.52
CA GLY A 22 -12.06 4.73 -11.67
C GLY A 22 -10.97 5.74 -11.29
N THR A 23 -10.75 5.99 -9.99
CA THR A 23 -9.61 6.78 -9.55
C THR A 23 -8.31 5.98 -9.72
N ILE A 24 -7.28 6.63 -10.25
CA ILE A 24 -5.93 6.09 -10.36
C ILE A 24 -5.03 6.85 -9.39
N CYS A 25 -4.35 6.11 -8.54
CA CYS A 25 -3.37 6.67 -7.62
C CYS A 25 -1.96 6.55 -8.19
N ASN A 26 -1.11 7.50 -7.85
CA ASN A 26 0.31 7.44 -8.14
C ASN A 26 1.05 6.68 -7.02
N HIS A 27 2.03 5.86 -7.40
CA HIS A 27 2.91 5.24 -6.43
C HIS A 27 3.71 6.32 -5.67
N PRO A 28 3.97 6.18 -4.36
CA PRO A 28 4.79 7.12 -3.60
C PRO A 28 6.19 7.35 -4.19
N PHE A 29 6.72 6.36 -4.90
CA PHE A 29 8.02 6.38 -5.58
C PHE A 29 7.93 6.61 -7.10
N LEU A 30 6.87 7.26 -7.57
CA LEU A 30 6.67 7.57 -8.99
C LEU A 30 7.89 8.27 -9.60
N GLU A 31 8.44 9.26 -8.89
CA GLU A 31 9.54 10.09 -9.38
C GLU A 31 10.89 9.36 -9.44
N ILE A 32 10.99 8.24 -8.73
CA ILE A 32 12.21 7.42 -8.66
C ILE A 32 12.05 6.03 -9.30
N GLY A 33 11.06 5.87 -10.18
CA GLY A 33 10.98 4.74 -11.09
C GLY A 33 9.72 3.88 -11.03
N TYR A 34 8.88 3.98 -10.01
CA TYR A 34 7.64 3.21 -9.89
C TYR A 34 6.48 3.90 -10.63
N LYS A 35 6.45 3.76 -11.95
CA LYS A 35 5.52 4.48 -12.85
C LYS A 35 4.22 3.73 -13.16
N HIS A 36 3.96 2.62 -12.48
CA HIS A 36 2.73 1.87 -12.69
C HIS A 36 1.53 2.57 -12.05
N GLU A 37 0.39 2.43 -12.68
CA GLU A 37 -0.88 2.94 -12.18
C GLU A 37 -1.42 2.06 -11.05
N ILE A 38 -2.01 2.68 -10.04
CA ILE A 38 -2.60 2.01 -8.89
C ILE A 38 -4.10 2.34 -8.87
N PRO A 39 -4.96 1.48 -9.43
CA PRO A 39 -6.40 1.74 -9.45
C PRO A 39 -7.02 1.56 -8.07
N MET A 40 -8.00 2.40 -7.74
CA MET A 40 -8.87 2.17 -6.61
C MET A 40 -9.98 1.19 -7.00
N LEU A 41 -10.04 0.07 -6.28
CA LEU A 41 -10.99 -1.01 -6.52
C LEU A 41 -12.02 -1.06 -5.40
N GLU A 42 -13.26 -1.40 -5.75
CA GLU A 42 -14.32 -1.62 -4.77
C GLU A 42 -14.22 -3.05 -4.23
N ALA A 43 -14.19 -3.23 -2.91
CA ALA A 43 -14.09 -4.52 -2.26
C ALA A 43 -15.04 -4.63 -1.06
N ARG A 44 -15.76 -5.76 -0.96
CA ARG A 44 -16.74 -6.00 0.10
C ARG A 44 -16.11 -6.25 1.47
N PHE A 45 -14.86 -6.69 1.50
CA PHE A 45 -14.13 -6.93 2.76
C PHE A 45 -13.57 -5.65 3.39
N VAL A 46 -13.63 -4.50 2.69
CA VAL A 46 -13.20 -3.22 3.24
C VAL A 46 -14.36 -2.57 3.98
N THR A 47 -14.15 -2.26 5.25
CA THR A 47 -15.13 -1.60 6.12
C THR A 47 -14.61 -0.27 6.63
N THR A 48 -15.50 0.56 7.16
CA THR A 48 -15.14 1.82 7.82
C THR A 48 -15.07 1.71 9.35
N GLU A 49 -15.26 0.51 9.88
CA GLU A 49 -15.21 0.25 11.33
C GLU A 49 -13.77 0.27 11.86
N GLN A 50 -12.82 -0.08 11.01
CA GLN A 50 -11.39 -0.03 11.32
C GLN A 50 -10.66 0.78 10.25
N GLY A 51 -9.75 1.65 10.69
CA GLY A 51 -8.93 2.47 9.80
C GLY A 51 -9.71 3.51 9.01
N THR A 52 -9.28 3.75 7.79
CA THR A 52 -9.76 4.84 6.92
C THR A 52 -10.86 4.43 5.94
N GLY A 53 -11.14 3.14 5.80
CA GLY A 53 -11.98 2.61 4.72
C GLY A 53 -11.25 2.55 3.37
N ILE A 54 -9.95 2.83 3.34
CA ILE A 54 -9.06 2.65 2.18
C ILE A 54 -7.94 1.71 2.61
N VAL A 55 -7.77 0.60 1.89
CA VAL A 55 -6.85 -0.47 2.21
C VAL A 55 -5.89 -0.70 1.04
N HIS A 56 -4.61 -0.87 1.34
CA HIS A 56 -3.64 -1.32 0.36
C HIS A 56 -3.83 -2.81 0.08
N CYS A 57 -3.93 -3.19 -1.19
CA CYS A 57 -4.04 -4.57 -1.63
C CYS A 57 -2.72 -5.08 -2.19
N ALA A 58 -2.28 -6.24 -1.73
CA ALA A 58 -1.05 -6.91 -2.16
C ALA A 58 -1.38 -8.30 -2.73
N PRO A 59 -1.59 -8.44 -4.05
CA PRO A 59 -2.09 -9.68 -4.65
C PRO A 59 -1.17 -10.89 -4.47
N SER A 60 0.11 -10.67 -4.20
CA SER A 60 1.07 -11.74 -3.94
C SER A 60 1.14 -12.18 -2.47
N HIS A 61 0.38 -11.53 -1.56
CA HIS A 61 0.52 -11.73 -0.11
C HIS A 61 -0.80 -11.99 0.63
N GLY A 62 -1.95 -11.91 -0.05
CA GLY A 62 -3.25 -12.18 0.56
C GLY A 62 -4.22 -12.81 -0.42
N PRO A 63 -5.03 -13.83 0.00
CA PRO A 63 -5.97 -14.51 -0.89
C PRO A 63 -7.11 -13.62 -1.36
N ASP A 64 -7.63 -12.75 -0.50
CA ASP A 64 -8.69 -11.80 -0.88
C ASP A 64 -8.17 -10.74 -1.84
N ASP A 65 -6.98 -10.23 -1.61
CA ASP A 65 -6.27 -9.30 -2.48
C ASP A 65 -5.98 -9.92 -3.84
N PHE A 66 -5.52 -11.18 -3.86
CA PHE A 66 -5.28 -11.93 -5.08
C PHE A 66 -6.55 -12.05 -5.92
N ASN A 67 -7.65 -12.50 -5.32
CA ASN A 67 -8.92 -12.68 -6.01
C ASN A 67 -9.49 -11.35 -6.53
N LEU A 68 -9.42 -10.29 -5.73
CA LEU A 68 -9.83 -8.94 -6.14
C LEU A 68 -9.04 -8.48 -7.36
N CYS A 69 -7.72 -8.57 -7.29
CA CYS A 69 -6.83 -8.14 -8.36
C CYS A 69 -7.02 -8.97 -9.63
N LEU A 70 -7.15 -10.29 -9.50
CA LEU A 70 -7.40 -11.20 -10.63
C LEU A 70 -8.69 -10.85 -11.38
N ASN A 71 -9.78 -10.57 -10.66
CA ASN A 71 -11.06 -10.17 -11.22
C ASN A 71 -11.02 -8.84 -11.99
N HIS A 72 -9.99 -8.01 -11.71
CA HIS A 72 -9.75 -6.74 -12.40
C HIS A 72 -8.59 -6.81 -13.41
N GLY A 73 -8.12 -8.01 -13.76
CA GLY A 73 -7.05 -8.21 -14.72
C GLY A 73 -5.64 -7.80 -14.22
N ILE A 74 -5.49 -7.56 -12.93
CA ILE A 74 -4.21 -7.23 -12.30
C ILE A 74 -3.51 -8.53 -11.93
N LYS A 75 -2.33 -8.77 -12.49
CA LYS A 75 -1.55 -9.98 -12.24
C LYS A 75 -0.76 -9.86 -10.94
N ALA A 76 -0.73 -10.94 -10.17
CA ALA A 76 0.21 -11.07 -9.06
C ALA A 76 1.64 -11.16 -9.61
N ILE A 77 2.55 -10.40 -9.04
CA ILE A 77 3.97 -10.37 -9.39
C ILE A 77 4.74 -10.89 -8.19
N GLU A 78 5.67 -11.81 -8.42
CA GLU A 78 6.56 -12.27 -7.37
C GLU A 78 7.50 -11.13 -6.96
N THR A 79 7.30 -10.60 -5.78
CA THR A 79 8.07 -9.47 -5.23
C THR A 79 9.10 -9.90 -4.20
N VAL A 80 8.92 -11.09 -3.61
CA VAL A 80 9.80 -11.65 -2.59
C VAL A 80 10.11 -13.10 -2.97
N ASP A 81 11.36 -13.49 -2.92
CA ASP A 81 11.81 -14.85 -3.21
C ASP A 81 11.70 -15.79 -1.98
N GLY A 82 12.08 -17.06 -2.17
CA GLY A 82 12.05 -18.08 -1.13
C GLY A 82 13.00 -17.81 0.06
N ASP A 83 13.98 -16.94 -0.11
CA ASP A 83 14.91 -16.51 0.95
C ASP A 83 14.42 -15.26 1.70
N GLY A 84 13.24 -14.74 1.37
CA GLY A 84 12.69 -13.53 1.95
C GLY A 84 13.34 -12.24 1.45
N LYS A 85 13.94 -12.24 0.27
CA LYS A 85 14.57 -11.08 -0.36
C LYS A 85 13.71 -10.54 -1.48
N TYR A 86 13.75 -9.24 -1.69
CA TYR A 86 13.08 -8.63 -2.84
C TYR A 86 13.70 -9.11 -4.15
N THR A 87 12.83 -9.49 -5.09
CA THR A 87 13.21 -9.89 -6.44
C THR A 87 13.55 -8.67 -7.31
N LYS A 88 14.07 -8.92 -8.52
CA LYS A 88 14.31 -7.88 -9.54
C LYS A 88 13.08 -7.06 -9.91
N ASN A 89 11.87 -7.56 -9.62
CA ASN A 89 10.63 -6.83 -9.84
C ASN A 89 10.46 -5.63 -8.90
N VAL A 90 11.29 -5.57 -7.84
CA VAL A 90 11.32 -4.47 -6.85
C VAL A 90 12.66 -3.74 -6.97
N SER A 91 12.85 -3.03 -8.07
CA SER A 91 14.15 -2.55 -8.56
C SER A 91 14.99 -1.74 -7.55
N LEU A 92 14.38 -0.94 -6.69
CA LEU A 92 15.10 -0.13 -5.69
C LEU A 92 15.59 -0.96 -4.49
N PHE A 93 15.02 -2.14 -4.28
CA PHE A 93 15.25 -2.94 -3.07
C PHE A 93 15.66 -4.38 -3.39
N GLU A 94 15.96 -4.67 -4.67
CA GLU A 94 16.38 -6.00 -5.14
C GLU A 94 17.49 -6.58 -4.26
N GLY A 95 17.35 -7.85 -3.87
CA GLY A 95 18.30 -8.60 -3.06
C GLY A 95 18.31 -8.23 -1.57
N ILE A 96 17.58 -7.21 -1.15
CA ILE A 96 17.48 -6.83 0.26
C ILE A 96 16.41 -7.70 0.94
N HIS A 97 16.77 -8.29 2.09
CA HIS A 97 15.80 -9.05 2.89
C HIS A 97 14.72 -8.12 3.45
N ILE A 98 13.45 -8.55 3.43
CA ILE A 98 12.26 -7.73 3.75
C ILE A 98 12.38 -7.02 5.10
N PHE A 99 12.87 -7.69 6.15
CA PHE A 99 13.05 -7.06 7.46
C PHE A 99 14.14 -6.00 7.49
N LYS A 100 15.16 -6.12 6.64
CA LYS A 100 16.22 -5.11 6.50
C LYS A 100 15.78 -3.95 5.62
N ALA A 101 14.83 -4.17 4.73
CA ALA A 101 14.32 -3.14 3.84
C ALA A 101 13.41 -2.13 4.55
N ASN A 102 12.70 -2.53 5.61
CA ASN A 102 11.74 -1.66 6.30
C ASN A 102 12.30 -0.27 6.66
N PRO A 103 13.44 -0.14 7.37
CA PRO A 103 13.99 1.18 7.68
C PRO A 103 14.44 1.94 6.43
N ILE A 104 14.93 1.24 5.41
CA ILE A 104 15.37 1.85 4.14
C ILE A 104 14.17 2.44 3.39
N ILE A 105 13.05 1.69 3.34
CA ILE A 105 11.81 2.14 2.70
C ILE A 105 11.23 3.36 3.43
N ILE A 106 11.22 3.34 4.77
CA ILE A 106 10.73 4.46 5.59
C ILE A 106 11.56 5.72 5.31
N GLU A 107 12.89 5.59 5.27
CA GLU A 107 13.76 6.73 4.97
C GLU A 107 13.54 7.24 3.54
N LYS A 108 13.40 6.33 2.57
CA LYS A 108 13.11 6.71 1.19
C LYS A 108 11.76 7.44 1.04
N LEU A 109 10.72 7.01 1.77
CA LEU A 109 9.44 7.73 1.83
C LEU A 109 9.58 9.12 2.45
N ARG A 110 10.45 9.27 3.47
CA ARG A 110 10.74 10.56 4.10
C ARG A 110 11.45 11.50 3.14
N GLU A 111 12.49 11.02 2.43
CA GLU A 111 13.21 11.78 1.40
C GLU A 111 12.25 12.29 0.30
N GLN A 112 11.31 11.45 -0.13
CA GLN A 112 10.31 11.80 -1.13
C GLN A 112 9.14 12.64 -0.58
N LYS A 113 9.16 12.99 0.71
CA LYS A 113 8.07 13.74 1.39
C LYS A 113 6.69 13.05 1.27
N LYS A 114 6.68 11.72 1.24
CA LYS A 114 5.47 10.89 1.13
C LYS A 114 5.12 10.17 2.45
N LEU A 115 5.90 10.34 3.49
CA LEU A 115 5.67 9.76 4.81
C LEU A 115 4.86 10.71 5.69
N LEU A 116 3.67 10.31 6.08
CA LEU A 116 2.84 11.06 7.02
C LEU A 116 3.25 10.75 8.48
N SER A 117 3.33 9.46 8.82
CA SER A 117 3.77 8.97 10.13
C SER A 117 4.25 7.54 10.01
N ASN A 118 5.04 7.09 10.98
CA ASN A 118 5.44 5.70 11.11
C ASN A 118 5.39 5.26 12.58
N GLY A 119 5.31 3.95 12.81
CA GLY A 119 5.31 3.35 14.12
C GLY A 119 5.67 1.88 14.03
N GLN A 120 5.83 1.23 15.18
CA GLN A 120 6.06 -0.20 15.28
C GLN A 120 4.77 -0.90 15.65
N LEU A 121 4.50 -2.04 15.03
CA LEU A 121 3.42 -2.94 15.35
C LEU A 121 4.02 -4.31 15.66
N VAL A 122 3.68 -4.88 16.82
CA VAL A 122 3.97 -6.27 17.13
C VAL A 122 2.75 -7.09 16.76
N HIS A 123 2.90 -8.00 15.81
CA HIS A 123 1.82 -8.85 15.31
C HIS A 123 2.31 -10.29 15.19
N SER A 124 1.48 -11.25 15.62
CA SER A 124 1.67 -12.68 15.41
C SER A 124 0.76 -13.16 14.28
N TYR A 125 1.28 -13.99 13.42
CA TYR A 125 0.54 -14.66 12.36
C TYR A 125 0.15 -16.06 12.81
#